data_8df188ed1c9a5a07ea7a383958dfd7ce
#
_entry.id   8df188ed1c9a5a07ea7a383958dfd7ce
#
_cell.length_a   1.000
_cell.length_b   1.000
_cell.length_c   1.000
_cell.angle_alpha   90.00
_cell.angle_beta   90.00
_cell.angle_gamma   90.00
#
_symmetry.space_group_name_H-M   'P 1'
#
loop_
_entity.id
_entity.type
_entity.pdbx_description
1 polymer ?
#
loop_
_entity_poly.entity_id
_entity_poly.type
_entity_poly.pdbx_seq_one_letter_code
_entity_poly.pdbx_strand_id
1 'polypeptide(L)'
;YSTDSLHTRKITADYYPWESLTEMVYELQPNCVVHGGSAQNIRWVGNEEGYALEEHWSTVRKPEFYDKGIPNGKQWMRGHADGTLWIPSETDVSIRPGWYYHASEDHKLKSLSQLTDIYYESVGRNSLLLLNLTPNQEGLIPEQDSLRLVEWYRRYTSELKKNLVNQKMKVTGKNRKKLKYTLDGNRGTYWEADTK
;
A
#
# COMPACT_ATOMS: atom_id res chain seq x y z
N TYR A 1 10.92 -14.25 3.29
CA TYR A 1 12.28 -14.74 2.94
C TYR A 1 12.68 -15.79 3.96
N SER A 2 12.60 -17.07 3.60
CA SER A 2 13.21 -18.11 4.38
C SER A 2 14.72 -17.99 4.23
N THR A 3 15.41 -17.50 5.24
CA THR A 3 16.85 -17.66 5.40
C THR A 3 17.13 -19.07 5.89
N ASP A 4 16.77 -20.06 5.08
CA ASP A 4 17.20 -21.41 5.33
C ASP A 4 18.67 -21.50 4.98
N SER A 5 19.52 -21.54 6.00
CA SER A 5 20.99 -21.56 5.90
C SER A 5 21.55 -22.79 5.16
N LEU A 6 20.69 -23.70 4.72
CA LEU A 6 21.04 -24.89 3.95
C LEU A 6 21.01 -24.69 2.42
N HIS A 7 20.51 -23.56 1.92
CA HIS A 7 20.40 -23.30 0.47
C HIS A 7 21.32 -22.18 0.03
N THR A 8 22.60 -22.46 -0.02
CA THR A 8 23.66 -21.57 -0.55
C THR A 8 23.70 -21.51 -2.08
N ARG A 9 22.65 -21.82 -2.81
CA ARG A 9 22.58 -21.52 -4.24
C ARG A 9 22.35 -20.03 -4.43
N LYS A 10 23.38 -19.36 -4.91
CA LYS A 10 23.27 -17.98 -5.36
C LYS A 10 22.40 -17.97 -6.61
N ILE A 11 21.10 -17.63 -6.44
CA ILE A 11 20.19 -17.46 -7.58
C ILE A 11 20.59 -16.16 -8.27
N THR A 12 21.01 -16.26 -9.52
CA THR A 12 21.30 -15.10 -10.36
C THR A 12 20.02 -14.50 -10.94
N ALA A 13 20.07 -13.24 -11.37
CA ALA A 13 18.89 -12.53 -11.88
C ALA A 13 18.26 -13.21 -13.12
N ASP A 14 19.07 -13.95 -13.87
CA ASP A 14 18.71 -14.70 -15.07
C ASP A 14 18.28 -16.15 -14.81
N TYR A 15 18.20 -16.58 -13.54
CA TYR A 15 17.80 -17.94 -13.19
C TYR A 15 16.37 -18.28 -13.62
N TYR A 16 15.47 -17.31 -13.57
CA TYR A 16 14.10 -17.46 -14.03
C TYR A 16 13.90 -16.72 -15.36
N PRO A 17 13.13 -17.27 -16.31
CA PRO A 17 12.79 -16.60 -17.57
C PRO A 17 11.69 -15.53 -17.33
N TRP A 18 12.07 -14.42 -16.68
CA TRP A 18 11.13 -13.38 -16.22
C TRP A 18 10.27 -12.80 -17.35
N GLU A 19 10.82 -12.62 -18.54
CA GLU A 19 10.07 -12.10 -19.70
C GLU A 19 8.94 -13.04 -20.07
N SER A 20 9.24 -14.32 -20.32
CA SER A 20 8.23 -15.32 -20.69
C SER A 20 7.17 -15.55 -19.59
N LEU A 21 7.60 -15.52 -18.33
CA LEU A 21 6.67 -15.61 -17.20
C LEU A 21 5.72 -14.41 -17.17
N THR A 22 6.24 -13.21 -17.39
CA THR A 22 5.44 -11.98 -17.42
C THR A 22 4.48 -11.96 -18.60
N GLU A 23 4.93 -12.35 -19.80
CA GLU A 23 4.10 -12.47 -20.99
C GLU A 23 2.93 -13.43 -20.74
N MET A 24 3.22 -14.62 -20.21
CA MET A 24 2.20 -15.63 -19.85
C MET A 24 1.18 -15.07 -18.86
N VAL A 25 1.64 -14.36 -17.82
CA VAL A 25 0.74 -13.77 -16.82
C VAL A 25 -0.22 -12.78 -17.47
N TYR A 26 0.26 -11.87 -18.30
CA TYR A 26 -0.60 -10.88 -18.94
C TYR A 26 -1.45 -11.43 -20.07
N GLU A 27 -1.02 -12.51 -20.73
CA GLU A 27 -1.84 -13.23 -21.70
C GLU A 27 -3.06 -13.87 -21.00
N LEU A 28 -2.84 -14.56 -19.88
CA LEU A 28 -3.89 -15.27 -19.15
C LEU A 28 -4.73 -14.36 -18.24
N GLN A 29 -4.12 -13.30 -17.70
CA GLN A 29 -4.71 -12.40 -16.71
C GLN A 29 -4.31 -10.94 -17.00
N PRO A 30 -4.83 -10.32 -18.07
CA PRO A 30 -4.36 -9.01 -18.55
C PRO A 30 -4.53 -7.85 -17.55
N ASN A 31 -5.43 -8.01 -16.56
CA ASN A 31 -5.70 -7.01 -15.53
C ASN A 31 -5.11 -7.39 -14.16
N CYS A 32 -4.28 -8.41 -14.07
CA CYS A 32 -3.71 -8.79 -12.77
C CYS A 32 -2.68 -7.79 -12.27
N VAL A 33 -2.56 -7.73 -10.97
CA VAL A 33 -1.50 -6.96 -10.29
C VAL A 33 -0.29 -7.85 -10.12
N VAL A 34 0.85 -7.42 -10.67
CA VAL A 34 2.13 -8.13 -10.59
C VAL A 34 3.01 -7.44 -9.56
N HIS A 35 3.41 -8.19 -8.53
CA HIS A 35 4.31 -7.75 -7.49
C HIS A 35 5.69 -8.40 -7.66
N GLY A 36 6.70 -7.59 -7.87
CA GLY A 36 8.06 -8.06 -8.13
C GLY A 36 8.34 -8.37 -9.61
N GLY A 37 9.62 -8.53 -9.94
CA GLY A 37 10.09 -8.76 -11.31
C GLY A 37 10.18 -7.49 -12.17
N SER A 38 10.54 -7.68 -13.44
CA SER A 38 10.81 -6.58 -14.37
C SER A 38 9.56 -5.84 -14.86
N ALA A 39 8.40 -6.46 -14.75
CA ALA A 39 7.13 -5.88 -15.22
C ALA A 39 6.13 -5.66 -14.08
N GLN A 40 6.63 -5.51 -12.86
CA GLN A 40 5.77 -5.21 -11.72
C GLN A 40 5.04 -3.88 -11.90
N ASN A 41 3.78 -3.86 -11.47
CA ASN A 41 2.95 -2.66 -11.43
C ASN A 41 2.54 -2.24 -10.01
N ILE A 42 3.07 -2.95 -9.02
CA ILE A 42 3.05 -2.61 -7.61
C ILE A 42 4.43 -2.95 -7.01
N ARG A 43 4.90 -2.17 -6.04
CA ARG A 43 6.17 -2.40 -5.37
C ARG A 43 6.00 -2.57 -3.87
N TRP A 44 6.85 -3.35 -3.26
CA TRP A 44 6.95 -3.43 -1.81
C TRP A 44 7.50 -2.14 -1.22
N VAL A 45 6.93 -1.67 -0.11
CA VAL A 45 7.37 -0.44 0.56
C VAL A 45 8.74 -0.56 1.24
N GLY A 46 9.23 -1.78 1.50
CA GLY A 46 10.53 -2.04 2.08
C GLY A 46 10.55 -2.31 3.59
N ASN A 47 9.38 -2.44 4.23
CA ASN A 47 9.22 -2.90 5.61
C ASN A 47 7.94 -3.70 5.76
N GLU A 48 7.85 -4.49 6.84
CA GLU A 48 6.68 -5.32 7.19
C GLU A 48 5.96 -4.76 8.45
N GLU A 49 6.12 -3.47 8.71
CA GLU A 49 5.56 -2.81 9.88
C GLU A 49 4.28 -2.03 9.59
N GLY A 50 3.88 -1.97 8.31
CA GLY A 50 2.62 -1.37 7.87
C GLY A 50 2.65 0.15 7.72
N TYR A 51 3.81 0.74 7.41
CA TYR A 51 3.90 2.17 7.16
C TYR A 51 4.67 2.53 5.88
N ALA A 52 4.26 3.61 5.24
CA ALA A 52 5.02 4.33 4.23
C ALA A 52 5.68 5.57 4.84
N LEU A 53 6.68 6.12 4.16
CA LEU A 53 7.32 7.37 4.60
C LEU A 53 6.34 8.54 4.50
N GLU A 54 6.52 9.58 5.32
CA GLU A 54 5.71 10.80 5.26
C GLU A 54 5.77 11.47 3.89
N GLU A 55 6.96 11.55 3.31
CA GLU A 55 7.16 11.94 1.92
C GLU A 55 7.22 10.68 1.06
N HIS A 56 6.13 10.39 0.36
CA HIS A 56 5.95 9.16 -0.39
C HIS A 56 5.24 9.42 -1.73
N TRP A 57 5.80 8.82 -2.81
CA TRP A 57 5.33 8.96 -4.18
C TRP A 57 5.00 7.61 -4.79
N SER A 58 3.87 7.52 -5.48
CA SER A 58 3.51 6.33 -6.26
C SER A 58 4.24 6.24 -7.59
N THR A 59 4.93 7.31 -7.97
CA THR A 59 5.73 7.38 -9.19
C THR A 59 7.18 7.00 -8.94
N VAL A 60 7.82 6.39 -9.96
CA VAL A 60 9.25 6.02 -9.93
C VAL A 60 9.92 6.37 -11.25
N ARG A 61 11.24 6.55 -11.23
CA ARG A 61 12.06 6.74 -12.42
C ARG A 61 12.38 5.40 -13.07
N LYS A 62 12.13 5.27 -14.37
CA LYS A 62 12.32 4.02 -15.13
C LYS A 62 13.72 3.41 -15.01
N PRO A 63 14.82 4.15 -15.21
CA PRO A 63 16.17 3.57 -15.19
C PRO A 63 16.58 3.02 -13.83
N GLU A 64 16.11 3.67 -12.75
CA GLU A 64 16.44 3.25 -11.38
C GLU A 64 15.65 2.01 -10.98
N PHE A 65 14.56 1.73 -11.70
CA PHE A 65 13.63 0.67 -11.38
C PHE A 65 13.93 -0.65 -12.10
N TYR A 66 14.30 -0.58 -13.38
CA TYR A 66 14.45 -1.76 -14.22
C TYR A 66 15.91 -2.10 -14.56
N ASP A 67 16.80 -1.11 -14.66
CA ASP A 67 18.11 -1.32 -15.22
C ASP A 67 19.20 -1.60 -14.19
N LYS A 68 18.96 -1.34 -12.92
CA LYS A 68 19.96 -1.44 -11.83
C LYS A 68 19.64 -2.44 -10.73
N GLY A 69 18.65 -3.30 -10.93
CA GLY A 69 18.14 -4.16 -9.87
C GLY A 69 17.33 -3.38 -8.82
N ILE A 70 17.05 -4.00 -7.67
CA ILE A 70 16.30 -3.35 -6.59
C ILE A 70 17.07 -2.13 -6.11
N PRO A 71 16.54 -0.91 -6.29
CA PRO A 71 17.23 0.31 -5.85
C PRO A 71 17.46 0.30 -4.34
N ASN A 72 18.47 1.03 -3.90
CA ASN A 72 18.82 1.21 -2.51
C ASN A 72 17.57 1.54 -1.67
N GLY A 73 17.29 0.76 -0.63
CA GLY A 73 16.00 0.64 0.07
C GLY A 73 15.26 1.93 0.41
N LYS A 74 15.97 3.05 0.71
CA LYS A 74 15.30 4.32 1.04
C LYS A 74 14.62 5.00 -0.16
N GLN A 75 15.23 4.95 -1.35
CA GLN A 75 14.62 5.52 -2.56
C GLN A 75 13.45 4.68 -3.03
N TRP A 76 13.53 3.37 -2.84
CA TRP A 76 12.46 2.45 -3.12
C TRP A 76 11.23 2.70 -2.23
N MET A 77 11.45 2.88 -0.94
CA MET A 77 10.39 3.23 0.01
C MET A 77 9.70 4.55 -0.37
N ARG A 78 10.48 5.56 -0.75
CA ARG A 78 9.96 6.90 -1.01
C ARG A 78 9.26 7.04 -2.36
N GLY A 79 9.74 6.36 -3.40
CA GLY A 79 9.40 6.70 -4.78
C GLY A 79 10.06 8.01 -5.23
N HIS A 80 9.58 8.61 -6.33
CA HIS A 80 10.18 9.80 -6.94
C HIS A 80 9.11 10.81 -7.34
N ALA A 81 9.22 12.05 -6.86
CA ALA A 81 8.30 13.13 -7.21
C ALA A 81 8.23 13.42 -8.72
N ASP A 82 9.34 13.22 -9.41
CA ASP A 82 9.51 13.39 -10.84
C ASP A 82 9.52 12.06 -11.62
N GLY A 83 9.01 10.99 -10.98
CA GLY A 83 8.91 9.68 -11.61
C GLY A 83 7.91 9.68 -12.78
N THR A 84 8.24 8.91 -13.81
CA THR A 84 7.44 8.78 -15.05
C THR A 84 6.62 7.50 -15.11
N LEU A 85 6.88 6.53 -14.24
CA LEU A 85 6.13 5.29 -14.12
C LEU A 85 5.25 5.32 -12.89
N TRP A 86 3.98 4.94 -13.03
CA TRP A 86 3.05 4.76 -11.92
C TRP A 86 3.19 3.34 -11.36
N ILE A 87 3.87 3.19 -10.23
CA ILE A 87 4.05 1.92 -9.53
C ILE A 87 3.85 2.19 -8.04
N PRO A 88 2.60 2.18 -7.56
CA PRO A 88 2.28 2.44 -6.16
C PRO A 88 2.96 1.41 -5.25
N SER A 89 3.24 1.82 -4.02
CA SER A 89 3.77 0.90 -3.03
C SER A 89 2.66 0.14 -2.33
N GLU A 90 3.01 -1.03 -1.82
CA GLU A 90 2.24 -1.82 -0.88
C GLU A 90 2.99 -1.88 0.45
N THR A 91 2.29 -1.55 1.52
CA THR A 91 2.70 -1.79 2.90
C THR A 91 2.03 -3.05 3.38
N ASP A 92 2.82 -3.97 3.88
CA ASP A 92 2.34 -5.22 4.44
C ASP A 92 2.58 -5.28 5.95
N VAL A 93 1.66 -5.90 6.65
CA VAL A 93 1.72 -6.09 8.10
C VAL A 93 0.76 -7.20 8.52
N SER A 94 1.10 -7.94 9.54
CA SER A 94 0.19 -8.93 10.11
C SER A 94 -0.65 -8.33 11.24
N ILE A 95 -1.92 -8.76 11.35
CA ILE A 95 -2.77 -8.44 12.51
C ILE A 95 -2.24 -9.06 13.82
N ARG A 96 -1.43 -10.11 13.70
CA ARG A 96 -0.76 -10.85 14.78
C ARG A 96 0.72 -10.47 14.89
N PRO A 97 1.44 -10.93 15.94
CA PRO A 97 2.87 -10.67 16.04
C PRO A 97 3.71 -11.21 14.90
N GLY A 98 3.30 -12.35 14.31
CA GLY A 98 3.99 -13.01 13.20
C GLY A 98 3.07 -13.25 12.00
N TRP A 99 3.65 -13.85 10.95
CA TRP A 99 2.99 -14.13 9.68
C TRP A 99 2.16 -15.44 9.68
N TYR A 100 2.34 -16.27 10.70
CA TYR A 100 1.67 -17.57 10.82
C TYR A 100 0.80 -17.62 12.07
N TYR A 101 -0.16 -18.53 12.07
CA TYR A 101 -1.06 -18.75 13.20
C TYR A 101 -0.37 -19.50 14.35
N HIS A 102 -0.49 -18.94 15.54
CA HIS A 102 -0.15 -19.60 16.80
C HIS A 102 -1.27 -19.33 17.82
N ALA A 103 -1.90 -20.40 18.33
CA ALA A 103 -2.99 -20.29 19.29
C ALA A 103 -2.57 -19.54 20.57
N SER A 104 -1.30 -19.67 20.97
CA SER A 104 -0.73 -18.94 22.13
C SER A 104 -0.69 -17.41 21.93
N GLU A 105 -0.94 -16.92 20.75
CA GLU A 105 -0.92 -15.50 20.37
C GLU A 105 -2.30 -14.89 20.17
N ASP A 106 -3.38 -15.65 20.43
CA ASP A 106 -4.76 -15.16 20.24
C ASP A 106 -5.08 -13.89 21.03
N HIS A 107 -4.38 -13.68 22.16
CA HIS A 107 -4.50 -12.49 22.98
C HIS A 107 -3.59 -11.32 22.54
N LYS A 108 -2.76 -11.49 21.50
CA LYS A 108 -1.76 -10.53 21.05
C LYS A 108 -2.13 -9.80 19.76
N LEU A 109 -3.41 -9.80 19.40
CA LEU A 109 -3.87 -9.05 18.23
C LEU A 109 -3.56 -7.56 18.37
N LYS A 110 -3.21 -6.93 17.26
CA LYS A 110 -3.09 -5.47 17.21
C LYS A 110 -4.38 -4.82 17.69
N SER A 111 -4.25 -3.78 18.51
CA SER A 111 -5.38 -3.00 19.01
C SER A 111 -6.04 -2.21 17.88
N LEU A 112 -7.27 -1.72 18.11
CA LEU A 112 -7.96 -0.84 17.18
C LEU A 112 -7.17 0.45 16.91
N SER A 113 -6.45 0.97 17.91
CA SER A 113 -5.60 2.14 17.73
C SER A 113 -4.45 1.83 16.79
N GLN A 114 -3.70 0.75 17.05
CA GLN A 114 -2.59 0.33 16.19
C GLN A 114 -3.02 0.10 14.74
N LEU A 115 -4.17 -0.59 14.52
CA LEU A 115 -4.69 -0.79 13.16
C LEU A 115 -5.11 0.52 12.49
N THR A 116 -5.62 1.47 13.27
CA THR A 116 -5.98 2.81 12.76
C THR A 116 -4.74 3.62 12.40
N ASP A 117 -3.69 3.58 13.24
CA ASP A 117 -2.42 4.23 12.97
C ASP A 117 -1.77 3.64 11.71
N ILE A 118 -1.75 2.30 11.58
CA ILE A 118 -1.29 1.61 10.37
C ILE A 118 -2.05 2.09 9.13
N TYR A 119 -3.38 2.24 9.21
CA TYR A 119 -4.18 2.74 8.08
C TYR A 119 -3.76 4.14 7.66
N TYR A 120 -3.59 5.05 8.61
CA TYR A 120 -3.17 6.42 8.30
C TYR A 120 -1.71 6.49 7.84
N GLU A 121 -0.86 5.63 8.33
CA GLU A 121 0.55 5.57 7.95
C GLU A 121 0.82 4.81 6.65
N SER A 122 -0.13 4.03 6.17
CA SER A 122 -0.09 3.33 4.87
C SER A 122 -0.97 4.03 3.83
N VAL A 123 -2.28 3.83 3.91
CA VAL A 123 -3.25 4.39 2.95
C VAL A 123 -3.27 5.91 3.01
N GLY A 124 -3.19 6.50 4.22
CA GLY A 124 -3.10 7.93 4.41
C GLY A 124 -1.82 8.57 3.85
N ARG A 125 -0.78 7.77 3.62
CA ARG A 125 0.48 8.15 2.97
C ARG A 125 0.59 7.65 1.54
N ASN A 126 -0.55 7.41 0.88
CA ASN A 126 -0.60 7.03 -0.54
C ASN A 126 0.04 5.68 -0.87
N SER A 127 -0.10 4.70 0.04
CA SER A 127 0.32 3.31 -0.15
C SER A 127 -0.88 2.37 -0.06
N LEU A 128 -0.82 1.21 -0.66
CA LEU A 128 -1.79 0.14 -0.43
C LEU A 128 -1.50 -0.52 0.91
N LEU A 129 -2.52 -1.00 1.59
CA LEU A 129 -2.36 -1.79 2.81
C LEU A 129 -2.71 -3.24 2.54
N LEU A 130 -1.74 -4.13 2.72
CA LEU A 130 -1.92 -5.57 2.76
C LEU A 130 -1.89 -6.02 4.23
N LEU A 131 -3.06 -6.29 4.81
CA LEU A 131 -3.18 -6.80 6.17
C LEU A 131 -3.26 -8.32 6.15
N ASN A 132 -2.24 -8.99 6.68
CA ASN A 132 -2.22 -10.44 6.78
C ASN A 132 -3.16 -10.92 7.91
N LEU A 133 -4.07 -11.80 7.53
CA LEU A 133 -4.97 -12.55 8.42
C LEU A 133 -4.58 -14.02 8.34
N THR A 134 -4.09 -14.58 9.43
CA THR A 134 -3.54 -15.93 9.44
C THR A 134 -4.65 -16.97 9.66
N PRO A 135 -4.87 -17.91 8.74
CA PRO A 135 -5.81 -19.00 8.98
C PRO A 135 -5.29 -19.95 10.07
N ASN A 136 -6.20 -20.50 10.85
CA ASN A 136 -5.92 -21.54 11.84
C ASN A 136 -5.65 -22.89 11.17
N GLN A 137 -5.45 -23.95 11.95
CA GLN A 137 -5.19 -25.31 11.43
C GLN A 137 -6.37 -25.90 10.64
N GLU A 138 -7.57 -25.36 10.81
CA GLU A 138 -8.78 -25.75 10.06
C GLU A 138 -8.93 -24.98 8.75
N GLY A 139 -8.00 -24.06 8.46
CA GLY A 139 -8.07 -23.18 7.28
C GLY A 139 -9.04 -22.00 7.43
N LEU A 140 -9.50 -21.71 8.64
CA LEU A 140 -10.45 -20.65 8.93
C LEU A 140 -9.75 -19.45 9.58
N ILE A 141 -10.24 -18.25 9.29
CA ILE A 141 -9.84 -17.05 10.05
C ILE A 141 -10.37 -17.17 11.47
N PRO A 142 -9.53 -17.08 12.50
CA PRO A 142 -9.97 -17.14 13.89
C PRO A 142 -11.06 -16.11 14.21
N GLU A 143 -12.01 -16.46 15.08
CA GLU A 143 -13.14 -15.60 15.40
C GLU A 143 -12.70 -14.23 15.93
N GLN A 144 -11.71 -14.20 16.83
CA GLN A 144 -11.19 -12.96 17.41
C GLN A 144 -10.53 -12.04 16.37
N ASP A 145 -9.87 -12.59 15.34
CA ASP A 145 -9.31 -11.83 14.23
C ASP A 145 -10.42 -11.21 13.38
N SER A 146 -11.45 -12.00 13.09
CA SER A 146 -12.64 -11.56 12.34
C SER A 146 -13.38 -10.44 13.09
N LEU A 147 -13.61 -10.61 14.40
CA LEU A 147 -14.25 -9.59 15.24
C LEU A 147 -13.42 -8.30 15.27
N ARG A 148 -12.09 -8.40 15.46
CA ARG A 148 -11.19 -7.25 15.47
C ARG A 148 -11.22 -6.50 14.13
N LEU A 149 -11.23 -7.23 13.01
CA LEU A 149 -11.32 -6.64 11.67
C LEU A 149 -12.64 -5.89 11.47
N VAL A 150 -13.77 -6.48 11.89
CA VAL A 150 -15.09 -5.85 11.80
C VAL A 150 -15.19 -4.60 12.67
N GLU A 151 -14.66 -4.65 13.89
CA GLU A 151 -14.63 -3.49 14.80
C GLU A 151 -13.79 -2.35 14.19
N TRP A 152 -12.61 -2.68 13.67
CA TRP A 152 -11.75 -1.72 13.02
C TRP A 152 -12.39 -1.12 11.76
N TYR A 153 -13.01 -1.94 10.90
CA TYR A 153 -13.76 -1.48 9.73
C TYR A 153 -14.85 -0.48 10.10
N ARG A 154 -15.64 -0.77 11.13
CA ARG A 154 -16.69 0.12 11.61
C ARG A 154 -16.12 1.44 12.11
N ARG A 155 -15.01 1.39 12.83
CA ARG A 155 -14.35 2.57 13.38
C ARG A 155 -13.86 3.50 12.26
N TYR A 156 -12.96 3.06 11.42
CA TYR A 156 -12.38 3.94 10.41
C TYR A 156 -13.40 4.41 9.38
N THR A 157 -14.38 3.58 9.00
CA THR A 157 -15.44 4.00 8.09
C THR A 157 -16.36 5.05 8.70
N SER A 158 -16.66 4.98 9.99
CA SER A 158 -17.45 6.00 10.67
C SER A 158 -16.69 7.34 10.75
N GLU A 159 -15.39 7.30 10.99
CA GLU A 159 -14.52 8.48 11.03
C GLU A 159 -14.41 9.14 9.64
N LEU A 160 -14.14 8.35 8.60
CA LEU A 160 -13.97 8.85 7.23
C LEU A 160 -15.27 9.25 6.53
N LYS A 161 -16.42 8.71 6.94
CA LYS A 161 -17.72 9.14 6.40
C LYS A 161 -18.09 10.58 6.77
N LYS A 162 -17.51 11.08 7.84
CA LYS A 162 -17.81 12.45 8.30
C LYS A 162 -17.05 13.46 7.44
N ASN A 163 -17.68 13.93 6.38
CA ASN A 163 -17.13 15.04 5.63
C ASN A 163 -17.15 16.32 6.49
N LEU A 164 -15.98 16.77 6.90
CA LEU A 164 -15.81 18.00 7.67
C LEU A 164 -15.99 19.24 6.79
N VAL A 165 -15.80 19.12 5.49
CA VAL A 165 -15.97 20.19 4.50
C VAL A 165 -17.38 20.15 3.95
N ASN A 166 -18.12 21.24 4.08
CA ASN A 166 -19.50 21.34 3.61
C ASN A 166 -19.76 22.69 2.92
N GLN A 167 -20.89 22.78 2.20
CA GLN A 167 -21.26 23.95 1.40
C GLN A 167 -21.46 25.25 2.20
N LYS A 168 -21.61 25.17 3.54
CA LYS A 168 -21.74 26.33 4.41
C LYS A 168 -20.38 26.95 4.78
N MET A 169 -19.29 26.28 4.47
CA MET A 169 -17.95 26.78 4.77
C MET A 169 -17.54 27.88 3.81
N LYS A 170 -16.83 28.86 4.33
CA LYS A 170 -16.22 29.93 3.52
C LYS A 170 -14.84 29.50 3.06
N VAL A 171 -14.65 29.40 1.77
CA VAL A 171 -13.37 29.12 1.16
C VAL A 171 -12.74 30.42 0.69
N THR A 172 -11.45 30.63 1.01
CA THR A 172 -10.68 31.79 0.58
C THR A 172 -9.40 31.32 -0.14
N GLY A 173 -9.00 32.04 -1.15
CA GLY A 173 -7.78 31.71 -1.93
C GLY A 173 -7.66 32.56 -3.18
N LYS A 174 -6.56 32.39 -3.88
CA LYS A 174 -6.38 32.89 -5.25
C LYS A 174 -7.31 32.12 -6.20
N ASN A 175 -7.41 32.53 -7.45
CA ASN A 175 -8.28 31.89 -8.45
C ASN A 175 -9.76 31.73 -7.98
N ARG A 176 -10.34 32.87 -7.56
CA ARG A 176 -11.67 32.92 -6.92
C ARG A 176 -12.79 32.24 -7.70
N LYS A 177 -12.72 32.24 -9.03
CA LYS A 177 -13.75 31.63 -9.89
C LYS A 177 -13.90 30.12 -9.69
N LYS A 178 -12.79 29.46 -9.35
CA LYS A 178 -12.75 27.99 -9.15
C LYS A 178 -12.94 27.58 -7.68
N LEU A 179 -12.92 28.49 -6.71
CA LEU A 179 -13.05 28.17 -5.28
C LEU A 179 -14.32 27.38 -4.95
N LYS A 180 -15.40 27.61 -5.67
CA LYS A 180 -16.66 26.86 -5.49
C LYS A 180 -16.51 25.36 -5.70
N TYR A 181 -15.55 24.93 -6.52
CA TYR A 181 -15.29 23.51 -6.80
C TYR A 181 -14.74 22.74 -5.63
N THR A 182 -14.21 23.40 -4.61
CA THR A 182 -13.74 22.74 -3.39
C THR A 182 -14.89 22.23 -2.50
N LEU A 183 -16.11 22.72 -2.72
CA LEU A 183 -17.28 22.43 -1.88
C LEU A 183 -18.45 21.79 -2.64
N ASP A 184 -18.34 21.58 -3.94
CA ASP A 184 -19.46 21.13 -4.79
C ASP A 184 -19.71 19.61 -4.74
N GLY A 185 -18.81 18.85 -4.10
CA GLY A 185 -18.89 17.39 -4.00
C GLY A 185 -18.65 16.64 -5.32
N ASN A 186 -18.29 17.34 -6.40
CA ASN A 186 -18.07 16.76 -7.71
C ASN A 186 -16.58 16.41 -7.89
N ARG A 187 -16.26 15.13 -8.05
CA ARG A 187 -14.89 14.65 -8.27
C ARG A 187 -14.30 15.02 -9.63
N GLY A 188 -15.12 15.44 -10.58
CA GLY A 188 -14.70 15.91 -11.91
C GLY A 188 -14.28 17.39 -11.94
N THR A 189 -14.50 18.12 -10.85
CA THR A 189 -14.13 19.53 -10.69
C THR A 189 -13.10 19.69 -9.61
N TYR A 190 -12.20 20.67 -9.76
CA TYR A 190 -11.16 20.94 -8.76
C TYR A 190 -10.76 22.42 -8.75
N TRP A 191 -10.25 22.85 -7.63
CA TRP A 191 -9.53 24.09 -7.49
C TRP A 191 -8.03 23.84 -7.67
N GLU A 192 -7.38 24.74 -8.36
CA GLU A 192 -5.95 24.68 -8.62
C GLU A 192 -5.32 26.02 -8.23
N ALA A 193 -4.20 25.97 -7.53
CA ALA A 193 -3.41 27.14 -7.23
C ALA A 193 -2.83 27.74 -8.52
N ASP A 194 -2.75 29.06 -8.58
CA ASP A 194 -2.03 29.69 -9.68
C ASP A 194 -0.56 29.25 -9.62
N THR A 195 -0.06 28.71 -10.70
CA THR A 195 1.38 28.46 -10.86
C THR A 195 2.12 29.79 -10.76
N LYS A 196 3.20 29.78 -10.00
CA LYS A 196 4.12 30.94 -9.92
C LYS A 196 4.80 31.17 -11.25
#